data_965a4427f774405d07d4eb051bb5a71a
#
_entry.id   965a4427f774405d07d4eb051bb5a71a
#
_cell.length_a   1.000
_cell.length_b   1.000
_cell.length_c   1.000
_cell.angle_alpha   90.00
_cell.angle_beta   90.00
_cell.angle_gamma   90.00
#
_symmetry.space_group_name_H-M   'P 1'
#
loop_
_entity.id
_entity.type
_entity.pdbx_description
1 polymer ?
#
loop_
_entity_poly.entity_id
_entity_poly.type
_entity_poly.pdbx_seq_one_letter_code
_entity_poly.pdbx_strand_id
1 'polypeptide(L)'
;MKFLCVLLLLLSPAREAHYFPNIVYGQILIGAGTSRYETVFTLVAARETRATLGVFTDKGEPMNASFVDAQGRPAGTGSSFECYLVADRPVQIRLALAPDDAGDDVAVKTGWATIQSSAELEISAVVRITTPDGKLLTRHVLASQKPPIGE
;
A
#
# COMPACT_ATOMS: atom_id res chain seq x y z
N MET A 1 -27.60 40.80 -26.20
CA MET A 1 -27.24 39.38 -26.09
C MET A 1 -26.57 39.15 -24.74
N LYS A 2 -27.23 38.48 -23.85
CA LYS A 2 -26.63 38.09 -22.57
C LYS A 2 -25.98 36.73 -22.77
N PHE A 3 -24.67 36.68 -22.80
CA PHE A 3 -23.93 35.43 -22.76
C PHE A 3 -24.05 34.87 -21.33
N LEU A 4 -24.84 33.82 -21.17
CA LEU A 4 -24.88 33.02 -19.96
C LEU A 4 -23.64 32.14 -19.98
N CYS A 5 -22.57 32.56 -19.29
CA CYS A 5 -21.42 31.75 -19.06
C CYS A 5 -21.84 30.67 -18.03
N VAL A 6 -22.24 29.52 -18.52
CA VAL A 6 -22.43 28.33 -17.68
C VAL A 6 -21.05 27.87 -17.27
N LEU A 7 -20.62 28.30 -16.09
CA LEU A 7 -19.45 27.77 -15.41
C LEU A 7 -19.77 26.32 -15.01
N LEU A 8 -19.45 25.37 -15.88
CA LEU A 8 -19.43 23.97 -15.52
C LEU A 8 -18.31 23.79 -14.48
N LEU A 9 -18.68 23.90 -13.20
CA LEU A 9 -17.87 23.39 -12.12
C LEU A 9 -17.75 21.88 -12.34
N LEU A 10 -16.66 21.47 -12.99
CA LEU A 10 -16.21 20.09 -12.96
C LEU A 10 -15.88 19.77 -11.51
N LEU A 11 -16.90 19.33 -10.77
CA LEU A 11 -16.71 18.70 -9.48
C LEU A 11 -15.90 17.43 -9.74
N SER A 12 -14.58 17.52 -9.61
CA SER A 12 -13.74 16.34 -9.51
C SER A 12 -14.31 15.50 -8.36
N PRO A 13 -14.63 14.21 -8.58
CA PRO A 13 -15.12 13.39 -7.50
C PRO A 13 -14.11 13.43 -6.36
N ALA A 14 -14.58 13.66 -5.14
CA ALA A 14 -13.73 13.67 -3.95
C ALA A 14 -12.98 12.32 -3.90
N ARG A 15 -11.65 12.38 -3.86
CA ARG A 15 -10.83 11.19 -3.72
C ARG A 15 -10.93 10.71 -2.28
N GLU A 16 -11.33 9.46 -2.13
CA GLU A 16 -11.27 8.79 -0.85
C GLU A 16 -9.81 8.41 -0.56
N ALA A 17 -9.32 8.81 0.61
CA ALA A 17 -7.96 8.51 1.05
C ALA A 17 -8.00 7.70 2.34
N HIS A 18 -7.25 6.60 2.36
CA HIS A 18 -7.03 5.75 3.51
C HIS A 18 -5.55 5.79 3.89
N TYR A 19 -5.27 5.91 5.19
CA TYR A 19 -3.91 5.95 5.73
C TYR A 19 -3.67 4.72 6.58
N PHE A 20 -2.56 4.03 6.35
CA PHE A 20 -2.17 2.83 7.07
C PHE A 20 -0.84 3.08 7.77
N PRO A 21 -0.86 3.42 9.06
CA PRO A 21 0.37 3.54 9.86
C PRO A 21 0.97 2.16 10.14
N ASN A 22 2.25 2.15 10.46
CA ASN A 22 2.94 0.94 10.90
C ASN A 22 2.98 -0.19 9.87
N ILE A 23 3.16 0.14 8.60
CA ILE A 23 3.52 -0.86 7.60
C ILE A 23 4.96 -1.30 7.80
N VAL A 24 5.24 -2.54 7.46
CA VAL A 24 6.58 -3.11 7.51
C VAL A 24 6.77 -4.12 6.38
N TYR A 25 7.93 -4.09 5.75
CA TYR A 25 8.33 -5.09 4.77
C TYR A 25 9.84 -5.24 4.73
N GLY A 26 10.31 -6.40 4.35
CA GLY A 26 11.72 -6.71 4.27
C GLY A 26 12.11 -7.99 4.96
N GLN A 27 13.37 -8.11 5.35
CA GLN A 27 13.91 -9.30 5.97
C GLN A 27 14.98 -8.96 7.01
N ILE A 28 15.08 -9.81 8.02
CA ILE A 28 16.14 -9.78 9.02
C ILE A 28 16.77 -11.16 9.09
N LEU A 29 18.07 -11.24 8.88
CA LEU A 29 18.85 -12.45 9.13
C LEU A 29 19.22 -12.48 10.62
N ILE A 30 18.72 -13.48 11.34
CA ILE A 30 19.01 -13.70 12.76
C ILE A 30 19.62 -15.08 12.91
N GLY A 31 20.92 -15.13 13.26
CA GLY A 31 21.64 -16.39 13.36
C GLY A 31 21.67 -17.14 12.03
N ALA A 32 21.18 -18.39 12.01
CA ALA A 32 21.11 -19.23 10.81
C ALA A 32 19.78 -19.10 10.03
N GLY A 33 18.88 -18.21 10.45
CA GLY A 33 17.55 -18.08 9.87
C GLY A 33 17.17 -16.67 9.50
N THR A 34 16.22 -16.55 8.57
CA THR A 34 15.70 -15.28 8.09
C THR A 34 14.24 -15.11 8.52
N SER A 35 13.93 -13.99 9.16
CA SER A 35 12.54 -13.53 9.33
C SER A 35 12.17 -12.62 8.18
N ARG A 36 11.03 -12.88 7.57
CA ARG A 36 10.51 -12.08 6.44
C ARG A 36 9.24 -11.35 6.84
N TYR A 37 9.18 -10.10 6.46
CA TYR A 37 8.05 -9.21 6.73
C TYR A 37 7.41 -8.78 5.41
N GLU A 38 6.09 -8.86 5.36
CA GLU A 38 5.29 -8.37 4.22
C GLU A 38 4.08 -7.62 4.74
N THR A 39 3.78 -6.46 4.16
CA THR A 39 2.47 -5.83 4.33
C THR A 39 1.61 -6.19 3.13
N VAL A 40 0.43 -6.73 3.39
CA VAL A 40 -0.50 -7.21 2.37
C VAL A 40 -1.78 -6.39 2.43
N PHE A 41 -2.11 -5.74 1.34
CA PHE A 41 -3.37 -5.03 1.15
C PHE A 41 -4.32 -5.88 0.31
N THR A 42 -5.58 -5.95 0.74
CA THR A 42 -6.66 -6.50 -0.06
C THR A 42 -7.68 -5.40 -0.30
N LEU A 43 -7.93 -5.10 -1.57
CA LEU A 43 -8.78 -4.01 -2.03
C LEU A 43 -10.02 -4.57 -2.69
N VAL A 44 -11.18 -4.07 -2.31
CA VAL A 44 -12.45 -4.36 -3.00
C VAL A 44 -13.13 -3.03 -3.31
N ALA A 45 -13.39 -2.76 -4.57
CA ALA A 45 -14.07 -1.56 -5.02
C ALA A 45 -15.57 -1.80 -5.20
N ALA A 46 -16.39 -0.82 -4.80
CA ALA A 46 -17.84 -0.85 -5.03
C ALA A 46 -18.19 -0.70 -6.53
N ARG A 47 -17.31 -0.07 -7.29
CA ARG A 47 -17.43 0.11 -8.75
C ARG A 47 -16.04 0.13 -9.36
N GLU A 48 -15.99 -0.05 -10.68
CA GLU A 48 -14.77 0.06 -11.47
C GLU A 48 -14.05 1.38 -11.22
N THR A 49 -12.75 1.30 -10.85
CA THR A 49 -11.95 2.46 -10.50
C THR A 49 -10.46 2.16 -10.60
N ARG A 50 -9.66 3.21 -10.48
CA ARG A 50 -8.21 3.10 -10.24
C ARG A 50 -7.90 3.48 -8.81
N ALA A 51 -7.02 2.73 -8.19
CA ALA A 51 -6.50 3.03 -6.87
C ALA A 51 -4.99 3.27 -6.94
N THR A 52 -4.52 4.25 -6.19
CA THR A 52 -3.10 4.56 -6.08
C THR A 52 -2.63 4.26 -4.67
N LEU A 53 -1.68 3.36 -4.56
CA LEU A 53 -0.99 3.02 -3.32
C LEU A 53 0.33 3.80 -3.24
N GLY A 54 0.52 4.59 -2.20
CA GLY A 54 1.75 5.32 -1.91
C GLY A 54 2.42 4.79 -0.64
N VAL A 55 3.75 4.77 -0.61
CA VAL A 55 4.53 4.27 0.51
C VAL A 55 5.51 5.34 0.98
N PHE A 56 5.55 5.58 2.29
CA PHE A 56 6.31 6.68 2.89
C PHE A 56 7.05 6.24 4.14
N THR A 57 8.20 6.86 4.39
CA THR A 57 8.92 6.73 5.66
C THR A 57 8.13 7.38 6.80
N ASP A 58 8.54 7.14 8.04
CA ASP A 58 7.95 7.79 9.22
C ASP A 58 8.07 9.32 9.18
N LYS A 59 9.00 9.85 8.39
CA LYS A 59 9.17 11.30 8.17
C LYS A 59 8.35 11.85 7.00
N GLY A 60 7.63 11.01 6.27
CA GLY A 60 6.82 11.41 5.13
C GLY A 60 7.57 11.48 3.80
N GLU A 61 8.78 10.99 3.74
CA GLU A 61 9.53 10.89 2.50
C GLU A 61 9.06 9.66 1.70
N PRO A 62 9.00 9.72 0.36
CA PRO A 62 8.70 8.56 -0.46
C PRO A 62 9.66 7.40 -0.17
N MET A 63 9.13 6.19 -0.07
CA MET A 63 9.90 5.00 0.25
C MET A 63 9.74 3.95 -0.85
N ASN A 64 10.85 3.42 -1.36
CA ASN A 64 10.83 2.40 -2.39
C ASN A 64 10.32 1.05 -1.86
N ALA A 65 9.47 0.43 -2.67
CA ALA A 65 8.99 -0.93 -2.46
C ALA A 65 8.87 -1.66 -3.80
N SER A 66 8.88 -2.96 -3.76
CA SER A 66 8.38 -3.81 -4.83
C SER A 66 6.91 -4.14 -4.53
N PHE A 67 6.04 -3.91 -5.49
CA PHE A 67 4.62 -4.25 -5.42
C PHE A 67 4.43 -5.60 -6.09
N VAL A 68 3.86 -6.54 -5.36
CA VAL A 68 3.76 -7.94 -5.78
C VAL A 68 2.30 -8.36 -5.76
N ASP A 69 1.85 -9.04 -6.81
CA ASP A 69 0.48 -9.52 -6.90
C ASP A 69 0.22 -10.78 -6.03
N ALA A 70 -1.02 -11.24 -6.01
CA ALA A 70 -1.41 -12.42 -5.23
C ALA A 70 -0.68 -13.70 -5.64
N GLN A 71 -0.19 -13.78 -6.86
CA GLN A 71 0.57 -14.93 -7.40
C GLN A 71 2.07 -14.81 -7.14
N GLY A 72 2.53 -13.77 -6.47
CA GLY A 72 3.94 -13.55 -6.18
C GLY A 72 4.73 -12.93 -7.34
N ARG A 73 4.06 -12.39 -8.35
CA ARG A 73 4.72 -11.75 -9.51
C ARG A 73 4.93 -10.27 -9.23
N PRO A 74 6.10 -9.72 -9.58
CA PRO A 74 6.33 -8.29 -9.52
C PRO A 74 5.35 -7.54 -10.44
N ALA A 75 4.63 -6.57 -9.89
CA ALA A 75 3.70 -5.71 -10.62
C ALA A 75 4.24 -4.31 -10.85
N GLY A 76 5.18 -3.86 -10.01
CA GLY A 76 5.83 -2.56 -10.11
C GLY A 76 6.87 -2.35 -9.02
N THR A 77 7.69 -1.32 -9.18
CA THR A 77 8.71 -0.91 -8.20
C THR A 77 8.71 0.61 -8.12
N GLY A 78 8.86 1.15 -6.92
CA GLY A 78 8.90 2.58 -6.66
C GLY A 78 8.21 2.93 -5.34
N SER A 79 7.87 4.20 -5.18
CA SER A 79 7.17 4.70 -3.99
C SER A 79 5.64 4.77 -4.18
N SER A 80 5.15 4.54 -5.38
CA SER A 80 3.73 4.50 -5.69
C SER A 80 3.40 3.43 -6.72
N PHE A 81 2.19 2.92 -6.65
CA PHE A 81 1.68 1.91 -7.56
C PHE A 81 0.21 2.18 -7.86
N GLU A 82 -0.14 2.19 -9.14
CA GLU A 82 -1.53 2.33 -9.58
C GLU A 82 -2.07 0.97 -10.02
N CYS A 83 -3.24 0.60 -9.52
CA CYS A 83 -3.93 -0.61 -9.92
C CYS A 83 -5.35 -0.30 -10.39
N TYR A 84 -5.81 -1.10 -11.34
CA TYR A 84 -7.16 -1.06 -11.85
C TYR A 84 -8.03 -2.07 -11.09
N LEU A 85 -9.17 -1.61 -10.59
CA LEU A 85 -10.09 -2.42 -9.82
C LEU A 85 -11.41 -2.60 -10.57
N VAL A 86 -11.84 -3.83 -10.68
CA VAL A 86 -13.18 -4.19 -11.17
C VAL A 86 -14.10 -4.33 -9.97
N ALA A 87 -15.36 -3.87 -10.13
CA ALA A 87 -16.33 -3.92 -9.05
C ALA A 87 -16.44 -5.32 -8.42
N ASP A 88 -16.45 -5.35 -7.08
CA ASP A 88 -16.65 -6.54 -6.26
C ASP A 88 -15.60 -7.66 -6.45
N ARG A 89 -14.46 -7.36 -7.10
CA ARG A 89 -13.36 -8.31 -7.26
C ARG A 89 -12.19 -7.93 -6.36
N PRO A 90 -11.81 -8.78 -5.40
CA PRO A 90 -10.66 -8.53 -4.55
C PRO A 90 -9.35 -8.49 -5.35
N VAL A 91 -8.52 -7.47 -5.08
CA VAL A 91 -7.16 -7.37 -5.57
C VAL A 91 -6.22 -7.36 -4.38
N GLN A 92 -5.21 -8.19 -4.41
CA GLN A 92 -4.19 -8.28 -3.37
C GLN A 92 -2.88 -7.68 -3.86
N ILE A 93 -2.31 -6.79 -3.05
CA ILE A 93 -1.01 -6.17 -3.30
C ILE A 93 -0.14 -6.39 -2.07
N ARG A 94 1.06 -6.94 -2.27
CA ARG A 94 2.05 -7.12 -1.22
C ARG A 94 3.22 -6.17 -1.40
N LEU A 95 3.70 -5.61 -0.30
CA LEU A 95 4.93 -4.83 -0.27
C LEU A 95 6.10 -5.74 0.06
N ALA A 96 7.13 -5.67 -0.76
CA ALA A 96 8.39 -6.36 -0.56
C ALA A 96 9.57 -5.40 -0.81
N LEU A 97 10.77 -5.82 -0.46
CA LEU A 97 11.97 -5.04 -0.77
C LEU A 97 12.11 -4.82 -2.28
N ALA A 98 12.45 -3.59 -2.65
CA ALA A 98 12.90 -3.31 -4.00
C ALA A 98 14.21 -4.07 -4.30
N PRO A 99 14.48 -4.45 -5.56
CA PRO A 99 15.69 -5.19 -5.92
C PRO A 99 16.99 -4.54 -5.47
N ASP A 100 17.06 -3.21 -5.48
CA ASP A 100 18.23 -2.44 -5.06
C ASP A 100 18.50 -2.52 -3.55
N ASP A 101 17.49 -2.87 -2.76
CA ASP A 101 17.57 -2.97 -1.30
C ASP A 101 17.75 -4.42 -0.81
N ALA A 102 17.75 -5.39 -1.72
CA ALA A 102 17.68 -6.82 -1.37
C ALA A 102 19.02 -7.47 -0.97
N GLY A 103 20.11 -6.72 -0.98
CA GLY A 103 21.47 -7.25 -0.73
C GLY A 103 21.95 -7.19 0.72
N ASP A 104 21.21 -6.55 1.62
CA ASP A 104 21.61 -6.35 3.00
C ASP A 104 21.09 -7.47 3.93
N ASP A 105 21.89 -7.88 4.91
CA ASP A 105 21.50 -8.88 5.91
C ASP A 105 20.32 -8.41 6.78
N VAL A 106 20.20 -7.11 6.96
CA VAL A 106 19.08 -6.45 7.62
C VAL A 106 18.54 -5.39 6.67
N ALA A 107 17.42 -5.67 6.06
CA ALA A 107 16.74 -4.75 5.17
C ALA A 107 15.23 -4.73 5.49
N VAL A 108 14.90 -4.15 6.65
CA VAL A 108 13.50 -3.94 7.07
C VAL A 108 13.18 -2.47 6.93
N LYS A 109 12.10 -2.18 6.23
CA LYS A 109 11.56 -0.84 6.09
C LYS A 109 10.24 -0.73 6.83
N THR A 110 10.11 0.35 7.58
CA THR A 110 8.90 0.72 8.32
C THR A 110 8.45 2.11 7.89
N GLY A 111 7.18 2.34 7.95
CA GLY A 111 6.60 3.62 7.58
C GLY A 111 5.09 3.54 7.54
N TRP A 112 4.50 4.29 6.63
CA TRP A 112 3.08 4.31 6.41
C TRP A 112 2.74 4.28 4.93
N ALA A 113 1.49 3.93 4.63
CA ALA A 113 0.98 3.87 3.26
C ALA A 113 -0.30 4.68 3.14
N THR A 114 -0.55 5.16 1.91
CA THR A 114 -1.84 5.72 1.52
C THR A 114 -2.45 4.88 0.42
N ILE A 115 -3.77 4.77 0.42
CA ILE A 115 -4.53 4.26 -0.71
C ILE A 115 -5.57 5.29 -1.07
N GLN A 116 -5.55 5.76 -2.31
CA GLN A 116 -6.46 6.77 -2.83
C GLN A 116 -7.25 6.22 -4.00
N SER A 117 -8.54 6.54 -4.05
CA SER A 117 -9.44 6.14 -5.11
C SER A 117 -10.55 7.18 -5.29
N SER A 118 -11.13 7.25 -6.49
CA SER A 118 -12.34 8.02 -6.76
C SER A 118 -13.64 7.26 -6.43
N ALA A 119 -13.53 5.97 -6.11
CA ALA A 119 -14.66 5.15 -5.67
C ALA A 119 -14.45 4.69 -4.23
N GLU A 120 -15.52 4.31 -3.57
CA GLU A 120 -15.48 3.71 -2.25
C GLU A 120 -14.75 2.35 -2.32
N LEU A 121 -13.82 2.17 -1.38
CA LEU A 121 -13.02 0.95 -1.24
C LEU A 121 -13.23 0.32 0.13
N GLU A 122 -13.34 -1.00 0.15
CA GLU A 122 -13.08 -1.80 1.33
C GLU A 122 -11.61 -2.24 1.29
N ILE A 123 -10.87 -1.94 2.33
CA ILE A 123 -9.44 -2.23 2.39
C ILE A 123 -9.13 -2.99 3.67
N SER A 124 -8.47 -4.11 3.52
CA SER A 124 -7.84 -4.85 4.61
C SER A 124 -6.33 -4.76 4.46
N ALA A 125 -5.62 -4.47 5.54
CA ALA A 125 -4.17 -4.46 5.57
C ALA A 125 -3.68 -5.39 6.69
N VAL A 126 -2.74 -6.26 6.36
CA VAL A 126 -2.18 -7.26 7.27
C VAL A 126 -0.67 -7.28 7.11
N VAL A 127 0.05 -7.24 8.23
CA VAL A 127 1.47 -7.59 8.26
C VAL A 127 1.60 -9.08 8.47
N ARG A 128 2.28 -9.74 7.56
CA ARG A 128 2.68 -11.15 7.66
C ARG A 128 4.14 -11.23 8.06
N ILE A 129 4.42 -12.05 9.05
CA ILE A 129 5.79 -12.33 9.51
C ILE A 129 6.01 -13.82 9.36
N THR A 130 6.96 -14.18 8.51
CA THR A 130 7.41 -15.56 8.40
C THR A 130 8.68 -15.71 9.22
N THR A 131 8.62 -16.51 10.29
CA THR A 131 9.75 -16.77 11.18
C THR A 131 10.76 -17.72 10.54
N PRO A 132 12.01 -17.82 11.06
CA PRO A 132 13.02 -18.72 10.52
C PRO A 132 12.60 -20.21 10.53
N ASP A 133 11.75 -20.62 11.44
CA ASP A 133 11.19 -21.98 11.51
C ASP A 133 9.95 -22.19 10.64
N GLY A 134 9.58 -21.17 9.81
CA GLY A 134 8.49 -21.26 8.86
C GLY A 134 7.10 -20.95 9.42
N LYS A 135 7.00 -20.54 10.69
CA LYS A 135 5.71 -20.09 11.24
C LYS A 135 5.26 -18.78 10.63
N LEU A 136 3.98 -18.70 10.34
CA LEU A 136 3.34 -17.48 9.87
C LEU A 136 2.59 -16.79 11.01
N LEU A 137 3.01 -15.57 11.32
CA LEU A 137 2.32 -14.67 12.24
C LEU A 137 1.65 -13.55 11.43
N THR A 138 0.49 -13.12 11.87
CA THR A 138 -0.24 -12.03 11.21
C THR A 138 -0.66 -10.97 12.22
N ARG A 139 -0.63 -9.71 11.77
CA ARG A 139 -1.11 -8.56 12.53
C ARG A 139 -1.93 -7.67 11.61
N HIS A 140 -3.14 -7.33 12.02
CA HIS A 140 -3.95 -6.37 11.28
C HIS A 140 -3.40 -4.96 11.45
N VAL A 141 -3.40 -4.21 10.36
CA VAL A 141 -3.09 -2.78 10.35
C VAL A 141 -4.40 -2.01 10.19
N LEU A 142 -4.71 -1.19 11.17
CA LEU A 142 -5.93 -0.39 11.15
C LEU A 142 -5.71 0.88 10.34
N ALA A 143 -6.68 1.20 9.49
CA ALA A 143 -6.68 2.46 8.76
C ALA A 143 -6.89 3.64 9.72
N SER A 144 -6.23 4.75 9.43
CA SER A 144 -6.45 6.04 10.06
C SER A 144 -7.10 7.00 9.05
N GLN A 145 -7.93 7.90 9.54
CA GLN A 145 -8.52 8.96 8.70
C GLN A 145 -7.59 10.16 8.53
N LYS A 146 -6.50 10.21 9.28
CA LYS A 146 -5.51 11.30 9.23
C LYS A 146 -4.14 10.74 8.88
N PRO A 147 -3.31 11.53 8.18
CA PRO A 147 -1.92 11.18 7.98
C PRO A 147 -1.21 10.91 9.31
N PRO A 148 -0.28 9.94 9.36
CA PRO A 148 0.48 9.65 10.57
C PRO A 148 1.46 10.74 10.99
N ILE A 149 1.77 11.66 10.08
CA ILE A 149 2.66 12.78 10.37
C ILE A 149 1.82 13.88 11.00
N GLY A 150 2.12 14.21 12.24
CA GLY A 150 1.49 15.29 12.95
C GLY A 150 1.69 16.65 12.27
N GLU A 151 0.75 17.51 12.53
CA GLU A 151 0.76 18.92 12.14
C GLU A 151 2.01 19.64 12.63
#